data_461743519919e58932019490ee8b52f4
#
_entry.id   461743519919e58932019490ee8b52f4
#
_cell.length_a   1.000
_cell.length_b   1.000
_cell.length_c   1.000
_cell.angle_alpha   90.00
_cell.angle_beta   90.00
_cell.angle_gamma   90.00
#
_symmetry.space_group_name_H-M   'P 1'
#
loop_
_entity.id
_entity.type
_entity.pdbx_description
1 polymer ?
#
loop_
_entity_poly.entity_id
_entity_poly.type
_entity_poly.pdbx_seq_one_letter_code
_entity_poly.pdbx_strand_id
1 'polypeptide(L)' 'MRPRNDEIKETIYEFVNNYIKENGTCPSTQEIAEEIGIAKSSISKYMNRL' A
#
# COMPACT_ATOMS: atom_id res chain seq x y z
N MET A 1 10.79 6.86 -18.39
CA MET A 1 9.80 6.93 -17.90
C MET A 1 9.53 6.09 -16.86
N ARG A 2 9.03 6.47 -15.88
CA ARG A 2 8.78 5.82 -14.75
C ARG A 2 7.54 5.16 -14.73
N PRO A 3 7.45 3.96 -14.51
CA PRO A 3 6.22 3.29 -14.41
C PRO A 3 5.48 3.73 -13.18
N ARG A 4 4.17 3.89 -13.34
CA ARG A 4 3.35 4.24 -12.26
C ARG A 4 3.40 3.23 -11.20
N ASN A 5 3.72 1.96 -11.48
CA ASN A 5 3.78 0.90 -10.47
C ASN A 5 4.75 1.24 -9.37
N ASP A 6 5.87 1.85 -9.74
CA ASP A 6 6.86 2.19 -8.73
C ASP A 6 6.33 3.22 -7.75
N GLU A 7 5.60 4.19 -8.28
CA GLU A 7 5.06 5.22 -7.41
C GLU A 7 4.03 4.64 -6.46
N ILE A 8 3.20 3.77 -6.97
CA ILE A 8 2.17 3.17 -6.12
C ILE A 8 2.81 2.33 -5.04
N LYS A 9 3.85 1.58 -5.38
CA LYS A 9 4.55 0.79 -4.39
C LYS A 9 5.11 1.65 -3.27
N GLU A 10 5.72 2.75 -3.63
CA GLU A 10 6.27 3.63 -2.62
C GLU A 10 5.18 4.23 -1.75
N THR A 11 4.07 4.58 -2.35
CA THR A 11 2.96 5.12 -1.59
C THR A 11 2.45 4.08 -0.60
N ILE A 12 2.36 2.84 -1.01
CA ILE A 12 1.90 1.78 -0.12
C ILE A 12 2.88 1.61 1.03
N TYR A 13 4.18 1.59 0.73
CA TYR A 13 5.18 1.46 1.78
C TYR A 13 5.08 2.58 2.80
N GLU A 14 4.96 3.79 2.32
CA GLU A 14 4.88 4.93 3.21
C GLU A 14 3.65 4.84 4.10
N PHE A 15 2.52 4.50 3.50
CA PHE A 15 1.29 4.40 4.27
C PHE A 15 1.41 3.31 5.32
N VAL A 16 1.95 2.15 4.94
CA VAL A 16 2.08 1.04 5.87
C VAL A 16 3.02 1.42 7.02
N ASN A 17 4.14 2.02 6.69
CA ASN A 17 5.10 2.42 7.72
C ASN A 17 4.50 3.40 8.71
N ASN A 18 3.79 4.39 8.19
CA ASN A 18 3.16 5.37 9.05
C ASN A 18 2.07 4.73 9.90
N TYR A 19 1.31 3.83 9.31
CA TYR A 19 0.25 3.16 10.04
C TYR A 19 0.82 2.35 11.20
N ILE A 20 1.91 1.63 10.93
CA ILE A 20 2.53 0.83 11.98
C ILE A 20 3.05 1.72 13.09
N LYS A 21 3.65 2.84 12.72
CA LYS A 21 4.15 3.77 13.72
C LYS A 21 3.05 4.27 14.63
N GLU A 22 1.90 4.57 14.06
CA GLU A 22 0.83 5.14 14.85
C GLU A 22 -0.01 4.12 15.56
N ASN A 23 -0.20 2.96 14.95
CA ASN A 23 -1.10 1.96 15.51
C ASN A 23 -0.42 0.71 16.03
N GLY A 24 0.82 0.49 15.65
CA GLY A 24 1.54 -0.67 16.10
C GLY A 24 1.22 -1.95 15.36
N THR A 25 0.38 -1.87 14.33
CA THR A 25 0.04 -3.05 13.53
C THR A 25 -0.05 -2.66 12.08
N CYS A 26 0.02 -3.64 11.20
CA CYS A 26 -0.11 -3.40 9.77
C CYS A 26 -1.55 -3.14 9.39
N PRO A 27 -1.79 -2.28 8.41
CA PRO A 27 -3.15 -2.07 7.94
C PRO A 27 -3.59 -3.24 7.09
N SER A 28 -4.90 -3.42 6.96
CA SER A 28 -5.42 -4.48 6.13
C SER A 28 -5.39 -4.02 4.67
N THR A 29 -5.53 -4.98 3.76
CA THR A 29 -5.55 -4.67 2.35
C THR A 29 -6.66 -3.69 2.03
N GLN A 30 -7.81 -3.85 2.67
CA GLN A 30 -8.92 -2.96 2.44
C GLN A 30 -8.59 -1.54 2.87
N GLU A 31 -7.93 -1.39 4.00
CA GLU A 31 -7.57 -0.07 4.47
C GLU A 31 -6.58 0.59 3.55
N ILE A 32 -5.62 -0.17 3.06
CA ILE A 32 -4.64 0.37 2.14
C ILE A 32 -5.34 0.81 0.85
N ALA A 33 -6.25 -0.03 0.35
CA ALA A 33 -6.94 0.28 -0.89
C ALA A 33 -7.76 1.55 -0.76
N GLU A 34 -8.45 1.71 0.37
CA GLU A 34 -9.27 2.88 0.57
C GLU A 34 -8.44 4.13 0.71
N GLU A 35 -7.35 4.03 1.42
CA GLU A 35 -6.51 5.19 1.64
C GLU A 35 -5.82 5.64 0.36
N ILE A 36 -5.32 4.70 -0.41
CA ILE A 36 -4.59 5.02 -1.62
C ILE A 36 -5.52 5.22 -2.81
N GLY A 37 -6.68 4.58 -2.78
CA GLY A 37 -7.66 4.79 -3.84
C GLY A 37 -7.52 3.83 -5.01
N ILE A 38 -7.04 2.62 -4.77
CA ILE A 38 -6.97 1.63 -5.82
C ILE A 38 -7.64 0.36 -5.36
N ALA A 39 -7.87 -0.56 -6.30
CA ALA A 39 -8.61 -1.78 -6.00
C ALA A 39 -7.83 -2.69 -5.06
N LYS A 40 -8.56 -3.47 -4.28
CA LYS A 40 -7.94 -4.42 -3.38
C LYS A 40 -7.11 -5.44 -4.13
N SER A 41 -7.55 -5.85 -5.29
CA SER A 41 -6.81 -6.83 -6.05
C SER A 41 -5.45 -6.26 -6.47
N SER A 42 -5.40 -4.98 -6.77
CA SER A 42 -4.13 -4.36 -7.10
C SER A 42 -3.21 -4.34 -5.89
N ILE A 43 -3.77 -4.02 -4.74
CA ILE A 43 -2.98 -4.01 -3.51
C ILE A 43 -2.39 -5.39 -3.27
N SER A 44 -3.20 -6.42 -3.43
CA SER A 44 -2.73 -7.78 -3.24
C SER A 44 -1.55 -8.10 -4.14
N LYS A 45 -1.63 -7.66 -5.38
CA LYS A 45 -0.55 -7.91 -6.30
C LYS A 45 0.74 -7.25 -5.85
N TYR A 46 0.65 -6.00 -5.41
CA TYR A 46 1.83 -5.31 -4.96
C TYR A 46 2.41 -5.96 -3.72
N MET A 47 1.54 -6.35 -2.80
CA MET A 47 2.03 -6.97 -1.57
C MET A 47 2.68 -8.32 -1.85
N ASN A 48 2.14 -9.06 -2.80
CA ASN A 48 2.71 -10.36 -3.12
C ASN A 48 4.10 -10.24 -3.71
N ARG A 49 4.35 -9.17 -4.41
CA ARG A 49 5.64 -9.00 -5.00
C ARG A 49 6.68 -8.52 -4.03
N LEU A 50 6.28 -8.04 -2.91
CA LEU A 50 7.20 -7.62 -1.88
C LEU A 50 7.72 -8.80 -1.12
#